data_3e92247687a168ab747641ff349aff79
#
_entry.id   3e92247687a168ab747641ff349aff79
#
_cell.length_a   1.000
_cell.length_b   1.000
_cell.length_c   1.000
_cell.angle_alpha   90.00
_cell.angle_beta   90.00
_cell.angle_gamma   90.00
#
_symmetry.space_group_name_H-M   'P 1'
#
loop_
_entity.id
_entity.type
_entity.pdbx_description
1 polymer ?
#
loop_
_entity_poly.entity_id
_entity_poly.type
_entity_poly.pdbx_seq_one_letter_code
_entity_poly.pdbx_strand_id
1 'polypeptide(L)'
;MIDNQLVWGSSGNISARVGEDSFLITASGAWLADLGPEDLVACRISGSQVMGERKPSKEFPLHQAIYALRPEINAVIHSSPFYGTLISCTEASICSNWFVESMYYLERVGRVGYHHPGSAELVEGIKGEIMGANVLILENHGVLVYDTSIQEARMALHTLEVMCRMMVVSRSAGLEIQGLPEETVRDFLSNSGYRPLRRWPDDRCGSR
;
A
#
# COMPACT_ATOMS: atom_id res chain seq x y z
N MET A 1 13.27 1.65 -6.38
CA MET A 1 12.05 0.90 -6.76
C MET A 1 12.20 0.25 -8.13
N ILE A 2 12.75 0.92 -9.11
CA ILE A 2 12.98 0.37 -10.48
C ILE A 2 13.86 -0.87 -10.47
N ASP A 3 15.01 -0.83 -9.79
CA ASP A 3 15.94 -1.97 -9.73
C ASP A 3 15.27 -3.25 -9.19
N ASN A 4 14.23 -3.12 -8.40
CA ASN A 4 13.44 -4.23 -7.86
C ASN A 4 12.14 -4.48 -8.65
N GLN A 5 11.98 -3.85 -9.81
CA GLN A 5 10.79 -3.99 -10.67
C GLN A 5 9.44 -3.67 -9.97
N LEU A 6 9.49 -2.81 -8.95
CA LEU A 6 8.30 -2.40 -8.20
C LEU A 6 7.49 -1.30 -8.91
N VAL A 7 8.09 -0.63 -9.87
CA VAL A 7 7.46 0.39 -10.73
C VAL A 7 8.01 0.28 -12.15
N TRP A 8 7.21 0.67 -13.13
CA TRP A 8 7.61 0.76 -14.53
C TRP A 8 6.90 1.93 -15.22
N GLY A 9 7.60 2.61 -16.11
CA GLY A 9 7.08 3.78 -16.83
C GLY A 9 6.56 4.87 -15.89
N SER A 10 5.38 5.37 -16.18
CA SER A 10 4.62 6.33 -15.36
C SER A 10 3.48 5.67 -14.56
N SER A 11 3.52 4.34 -14.44
CA SER A 11 2.52 3.58 -13.70
C SER A 11 2.70 3.74 -12.20
N GLY A 12 1.65 4.23 -11.53
CA GLY A 12 1.65 4.45 -10.08
C GLY A 12 1.96 5.89 -9.67
N ASN A 13 1.94 6.11 -8.38
CA ASN A 13 2.21 7.39 -7.74
C ASN A 13 2.61 7.19 -6.29
N ILE A 14 3.38 8.14 -5.76
CA ILE A 14 3.95 8.05 -4.40
C ILE A 14 3.66 9.35 -3.69
N SER A 15 3.31 9.27 -2.41
CA SER A 15 3.18 10.44 -1.56
C SER A 15 3.79 10.24 -0.19
N ALA A 16 4.12 11.36 0.44
CA ALA A 16 4.60 11.41 1.82
C ALA A 16 3.99 12.61 2.55
N ARG A 17 3.55 12.40 3.80
CA ARG A 17 3.10 13.45 4.70
C ARG A 17 4.28 14.35 5.06
N VAL A 18 4.11 15.66 4.99
CA VAL A 18 5.13 16.66 5.33
C VAL A 18 4.69 17.63 6.42
N GLY A 19 3.46 17.51 6.89
CA GLY A 19 2.89 18.34 7.95
C GLY A 19 1.56 17.78 8.44
N GLU A 20 0.96 18.42 9.44
CA GLU A 20 -0.33 17.99 10.01
C GLU A 20 -1.44 17.91 8.97
N ASP A 21 -1.49 18.89 8.06
CA ASP A 21 -2.51 19.02 7.02
C ASP A 21 -1.91 19.05 5.61
N SER A 22 -0.73 18.48 5.40
CA SER A 22 -0.08 18.53 4.09
C SER A 22 0.72 17.28 3.76
N PHE A 23 0.74 16.95 2.47
CA PHE A 23 1.56 15.89 1.90
C PHE A 23 2.10 16.28 0.52
N LEU A 24 3.23 15.71 0.15
CA LEU A 24 3.76 15.77 -1.21
C LEU A 24 3.30 14.52 -1.96
N ILE A 25 2.96 14.70 -3.25
CA ILE A 25 2.62 13.59 -4.15
C ILE A 25 3.31 13.81 -5.50
N THR A 26 3.66 12.72 -6.17
CA THR A 26 4.20 12.79 -7.52
C THR A 26 3.20 13.43 -8.48
N ALA A 27 3.70 14.30 -9.36
CA ALA A 27 2.90 14.99 -10.36
C ALA A 27 2.32 14.02 -11.40
N SER A 28 1.20 14.41 -12.00
CA SER A 28 0.61 13.66 -13.11
C SER A 28 1.61 13.51 -14.24
N GLY A 29 1.83 12.26 -14.69
CA GLY A 29 2.77 11.91 -15.75
C GLY A 29 4.24 11.95 -15.34
N ALA A 30 4.58 12.12 -14.08
CA ALA A 30 5.95 12.00 -13.60
C ALA A 30 6.48 10.57 -13.82
N TRP A 31 7.73 10.47 -14.20
CA TRP A 31 8.38 9.18 -14.39
C TRP A 31 9.03 8.75 -13.08
N LEU A 32 8.46 7.72 -12.44
CA LEU A 32 8.90 7.25 -11.11
C LEU A 32 10.35 6.73 -11.08
N ALA A 33 10.98 6.53 -12.23
CA ALA A 33 12.39 6.14 -12.35
C ALA A 33 13.36 7.30 -12.12
N ASP A 34 12.93 8.53 -12.42
CA ASP A 34 13.79 9.70 -12.48
C ASP A 34 13.01 10.92 -11.97
N LEU A 35 12.79 10.95 -10.65
CA LEU A 35 12.04 12.01 -9.98
C LEU A 35 12.96 13.12 -9.51
N GLY A 36 12.69 14.34 -9.96
CA GLY A 36 13.24 15.56 -9.40
C GLY A 36 12.29 16.24 -8.38
N PRO A 37 12.76 17.25 -7.65
CA PRO A 37 11.92 18.04 -6.75
C PRO A 37 10.71 18.68 -7.47
N GLU A 38 10.85 19.03 -8.75
CA GLU A 38 9.82 19.59 -9.62
C GLU A 38 8.70 18.61 -9.94
N ASP A 39 8.93 17.31 -9.74
CA ASP A 39 7.94 16.26 -9.93
C ASP A 39 7.06 16.03 -8.70
N LEU A 40 7.27 16.80 -7.64
CA LEU A 40 6.51 16.71 -6.40
C LEU A 40 5.55 17.89 -6.26
N VAL A 41 4.31 17.61 -5.94
CA VAL A 41 3.24 18.59 -5.77
C VAL A 41 2.74 18.54 -4.33
N ALA A 42 2.69 19.70 -3.68
CA ALA A 42 2.16 19.79 -2.34
C ALA A 42 0.63 19.88 -2.37
N CYS A 43 -0.01 19.03 -1.58
CA CYS A 43 -1.47 18.93 -1.44
C CYS A 43 -1.88 19.04 0.01
N ARG A 44 -3.12 19.54 0.27
CA ARG A 44 -3.70 19.51 1.59
C ARG A 44 -4.44 18.20 1.85
N ILE A 45 -4.43 17.77 3.12
CA ILE A 45 -5.24 16.64 3.60
C ILE A 45 -6.69 17.10 3.75
N SER A 46 -6.91 18.29 4.31
CA SER A 46 -8.23 18.93 4.37
C SER A 46 -8.48 19.80 3.12
N GLY A 47 -9.59 19.55 2.44
CA GLY A 47 -10.00 20.36 1.28
C GLY A 47 -9.30 19.97 -0.04
N SER A 48 -9.49 20.82 -1.07
CA SER A 48 -9.06 20.54 -2.44
C SER A 48 -7.85 21.38 -2.89
N GLN A 49 -7.13 22.00 -1.95
CA GLN A 49 -6.08 22.95 -2.30
C GLN A 49 -4.79 22.24 -2.69
N VAL A 50 -4.35 22.48 -3.92
CA VAL A 50 -3.06 22.06 -4.48
C VAL A 50 -2.14 23.29 -4.50
N MET A 51 -0.91 23.12 -4.04
CA MET A 51 0.11 24.19 -4.04
C MET A 51 1.19 23.82 -5.05
N GLY A 52 1.38 24.61 -6.08
CA GLY A 52 2.40 24.41 -7.11
C GLY A 52 1.85 24.62 -8.52
N GLU A 53 2.76 24.61 -9.51
CA GLU A 53 2.42 24.83 -10.92
C GLU A 53 2.00 23.54 -11.64
N ARG A 54 2.53 22.39 -11.22
CA ARG A 54 2.18 21.09 -11.80
C ARG A 54 0.91 20.52 -11.19
N LYS A 55 0.17 19.74 -11.97
CA LYS A 55 -0.99 19.01 -11.47
C LYS A 55 -0.53 17.77 -10.71
N PRO A 56 -1.10 17.48 -9.54
CA PRO A 56 -0.86 16.22 -8.84
C PRO A 56 -1.33 15.02 -9.69
N SER A 57 -0.91 13.82 -9.32
CA SER A 57 -1.53 12.59 -9.84
C SER A 57 -3.06 12.69 -9.78
N LYS A 58 -3.75 12.17 -10.79
CA LYS A 58 -5.22 12.10 -10.81
C LYS A 58 -5.78 11.29 -9.63
N GLU A 59 -4.94 10.46 -9.04
CA GLU A 59 -5.30 9.60 -7.89
C GLU A 59 -4.96 10.22 -6.53
N PHE A 60 -4.59 11.52 -6.48
CA PHE A 60 -4.34 12.19 -5.20
C PHE A 60 -5.50 12.06 -4.19
N PRO A 61 -6.80 11.96 -4.60
CA PRO A 61 -7.89 11.84 -3.65
C PRO A 61 -7.85 10.55 -2.81
N LEU A 62 -7.32 9.43 -3.36
CA LEU A 62 -7.17 8.20 -2.58
C LEU A 62 -6.05 8.33 -1.53
N HIS A 63 -4.93 9.01 -1.86
CA HIS A 63 -3.88 9.31 -0.87
C HIS A 63 -4.42 10.23 0.24
N GLN A 64 -5.16 11.26 -0.15
CA GLN A 64 -5.81 12.20 0.77
C GLN A 64 -6.75 11.46 1.74
N ALA A 65 -7.57 10.54 1.24
CA ALA A 65 -8.49 9.75 2.07
C ALA A 65 -7.74 8.90 3.11
N ILE A 66 -6.61 8.28 2.73
CA ILE A 66 -5.77 7.51 3.65
C ILE A 66 -5.22 8.42 4.75
N TYR A 67 -4.61 9.55 4.39
CA TYR A 67 -4.07 10.48 5.38
C TYR A 67 -5.12 11.07 6.31
N ALA A 68 -6.33 11.30 5.82
CA ALA A 68 -7.43 11.82 6.62
C ALA A 68 -7.97 10.80 7.63
N LEU A 69 -8.05 9.53 7.25
CA LEU A 69 -8.61 8.46 8.08
C LEU A 69 -7.56 7.79 8.98
N ARG A 70 -6.29 7.81 8.60
CA ARG A 70 -5.18 7.16 9.29
C ARG A 70 -4.08 8.19 9.60
N PRO A 71 -4.20 8.96 10.68
CA PRO A 71 -3.25 10.03 11.00
C PRO A 71 -1.82 9.54 11.31
N GLU A 72 -1.63 8.28 11.68
CA GLU A 72 -0.32 7.66 11.88
C GLU A 72 0.38 7.31 10.57
N ILE A 73 -0.34 7.25 9.45
CA ILE A 73 0.24 6.95 8.13
C ILE A 73 0.96 8.20 7.58
N ASN A 74 2.20 8.00 7.18
CA ASN A 74 3.06 9.06 6.66
C ASN A 74 3.51 8.82 5.21
N ALA A 75 3.24 7.65 4.63
CA ALA A 75 3.55 7.38 3.23
C ALA A 75 2.49 6.48 2.58
N VAL A 76 2.23 6.75 1.31
CA VAL A 76 1.33 5.95 0.46
C VAL A 76 2.01 5.72 -0.87
N ILE A 77 2.04 4.47 -1.32
CA ILE A 77 2.58 4.04 -2.62
C ILE A 77 1.49 3.29 -3.37
N HIS A 78 1.05 3.86 -4.49
CA HIS A 78 0.30 3.12 -5.50
C HIS A 78 1.26 2.66 -6.57
N SER A 79 1.16 1.40 -6.99
CA SER A 79 2.09 0.79 -7.94
C SER A 79 1.45 -0.39 -8.67
N SER A 80 2.07 -0.77 -9.81
CA SER A 80 1.67 -1.93 -10.61
C SER A 80 2.86 -2.88 -10.81
N PRO A 81 3.45 -3.45 -9.73
CA PRO A 81 4.52 -4.42 -9.86
C PRO A 81 4.00 -5.68 -10.57
N PHE A 82 4.86 -6.43 -11.24
CA PHE A 82 4.42 -7.48 -12.17
C PHE A 82 3.55 -8.56 -11.49
N TYR A 83 4.05 -9.16 -10.41
CA TYR A 83 3.32 -10.24 -9.73
C TYR A 83 2.14 -9.71 -8.91
N GLY A 84 2.28 -8.55 -8.27
CA GLY A 84 1.17 -7.89 -7.58
C GLY A 84 0.02 -7.56 -8.53
N THR A 85 0.34 -7.04 -9.72
CA THR A 85 -0.66 -6.77 -10.77
C THR A 85 -1.25 -8.08 -11.32
N LEU A 86 -0.44 -9.11 -11.53
CA LEU A 86 -0.96 -10.41 -11.96
C LEU A 86 -1.96 -10.98 -10.95
N ILE A 87 -1.66 -10.92 -9.65
CA ILE A 87 -2.57 -11.36 -8.59
C ILE A 87 -3.82 -10.47 -8.53
N SER A 88 -3.71 -9.17 -8.83
CA SER A 88 -4.89 -8.28 -8.87
C SER A 88 -5.90 -8.67 -9.96
N CYS A 89 -5.46 -9.36 -11.01
CA CYS A 89 -6.30 -9.89 -12.07
C CYS A 89 -6.90 -11.28 -11.74
N THR A 90 -6.77 -11.75 -10.50
CA THR A 90 -7.27 -13.05 -10.04
C THR A 90 -8.07 -12.89 -8.75
N GLU A 91 -8.81 -13.91 -8.36
CA GLU A 91 -9.50 -13.97 -7.06
C GLU A 91 -8.60 -14.50 -5.92
N ALA A 92 -7.29 -14.65 -6.16
CA ALA A 92 -6.38 -15.21 -5.18
C ALA A 92 -6.23 -14.28 -3.96
N SER A 93 -6.42 -14.84 -2.77
CA SER A 93 -6.17 -14.15 -1.51
C SER A 93 -4.70 -14.26 -1.11
N ILE A 94 -4.18 -13.22 -0.49
CA ILE A 94 -2.81 -13.19 0.03
C ILE A 94 -2.85 -13.58 1.51
N CYS A 95 -2.07 -14.60 1.86
CA CYS A 95 -1.91 -15.06 3.23
C CYS A 95 -0.58 -14.55 3.78
N SER A 96 -0.62 -13.65 4.76
CA SER A 96 0.59 -13.01 5.31
C SER A 96 1.44 -13.90 6.23
N ASN A 97 1.02 -15.14 6.51
CA ASN A 97 1.65 -16.03 7.48
C ASN A 97 2.70 -16.98 6.90
N TRP A 98 3.29 -16.70 5.73
CA TRP A 98 4.22 -17.63 5.09
C TRP A 98 5.67 -17.49 5.57
N PHE A 99 6.11 -16.25 5.86
CA PHE A 99 7.47 -15.96 6.32
C PHE A 99 7.50 -14.66 7.14
N VAL A 100 8.62 -14.42 7.79
CA VAL A 100 8.76 -13.34 8.79
C VAL A 100 8.38 -11.97 8.25
N GLU A 101 8.92 -11.57 7.09
CA GLU A 101 8.65 -10.26 6.50
C GLU A 101 7.20 -10.12 6.07
N SER A 102 6.56 -11.20 5.61
CA SER A 102 5.15 -11.14 5.25
C SER A 102 4.25 -10.93 6.46
N MET A 103 4.56 -11.54 7.61
CA MET A 103 3.80 -11.29 8.84
C MET A 103 3.87 -9.83 9.28
N TYR A 104 5.05 -9.21 9.14
CA TYR A 104 5.26 -7.82 9.58
C TYR A 104 4.72 -6.81 8.57
N TYR A 105 5.11 -6.91 7.30
CA TYR A 105 4.81 -5.90 6.28
C TYR A 105 3.43 -6.06 5.64
N LEU A 106 2.89 -7.28 5.58
CA LEU A 106 1.59 -7.58 4.99
C LEU A 106 0.58 -7.97 6.08
N GLU A 107 0.64 -7.31 7.21
CA GLU A 107 -0.14 -7.63 8.41
C GLU A 107 -1.63 -7.78 8.11
N ARG A 108 -2.20 -6.86 7.32
CA ARG A 108 -3.59 -6.91 6.87
C ARG A 108 -3.70 -6.51 5.40
N VAL A 109 -4.11 -7.44 4.58
CA VAL A 109 -4.29 -7.25 3.14
C VAL A 109 -5.78 -7.25 2.82
N GLY A 110 -6.26 -6.14 2.26
CA GLY A 110 -7.63 -5.98 1.77
C GLY A 110 -7.69 -6.05 0.23
N ARG A 111 -8.91 -6.04 -0.29
CA ARG A 111 -9.16 -6.04 -1.73
C ARG A 111 -10.29 -5.07 -2.07
N VAL A 112 -10.11 -4.30 -3.13
CA VAL A 112 -11.10 -3.37 -3.66
C VAL A 112 -11.47 -3.82 -5.06
N GLY A 113 -12.77 -3.95 -5.33
CA GLY A 113 -13.30 -4.28 -6.65
C GLY A 113 -12.89 -3.26 -7.71
N TYR A 114 -12.98 -3.66 -8.99
CA TYR A 114 -12.58 -2.78 -10.09
C TYR A 114 -13.43 -1.52 -10.16
N HIS A 115 -12.78 -0.40 -10.17
CA HIS A 115 -13.31 0.93 -10.50
C HIS A 115 -12.31 1.67 -11.39
N HIS A 116 -12.80 2.61 -12.19
CA HIS A 116 -11.91 3.38 -13.06
C HIS A 116 -10.89 4.20 -12.26
N PRO A 117 -9.62 4.21 -12.67
CA PRO A 117 -8.58 5.02 -12.01
C PRO A 117 -8.98 6.50 -11.88
N GLY A 118 -8.84 7.05 -10.67
CA GLY A 118 -9.19 8.43 -10.34
C GLY A 118 -10.70 8.70 -10.19
N SER A 119 -11.56 7.67 -10.24
CA SER A 119 -13.00 7.83 -10.02
C SER A 119 -13.37 8.00 -8.54
N ALA A 120 -14.52 8.60 -8.28
CA ALA A 120 -15.06 8.72 -6.93
C ALA A 120 -15.39 7.34 -6.33
N GLU A 121 -15.86 6.41 -7.15
CA GLU A 121 -16.19 5.04 -6.76
C GLU A 121 -14.95 4.29 -6.27
N LEU A 122 -13.78 4.48 -6.92
CA LEU A 122 -12.52 3.91 -6.43
C LEU A 122 -12.16 4.46 -5.05
N VAL A 123 -12.30 5.76 -4.85
CA VAL A 123 -12.02 6.40 -3.55
C VAL A 123 -12.95 5.86 -2.46
N GLU A 124 -14.25 5.70 -2.74
CA GLU A 124 -15.20 5.14 -1.78
C GLU A 124 -14.92 3.66 -1.49
N GLY A 125 -14.58 2.85 -2.49
CA GLY A 125 -14.15 1.47 -2.29
C GLY A 125 -12.92 1.37 -1.38
N ILE A 126 -11.92 2.22 -1.61
CA ILE A 126 -10.72 2.29 -0.78
C ILE A 126 -11.05 2.73 0.65
N LYS A 127 -11.92 3.74 0.84
CA LYS A 127 -12.36 4.18 2.17
C LYS A 127 -12.97 3.07 3.00
N GLY A 128 -13.70 2.15 2.38
CA GLY A 128 -14.27 0.98 3.04
C GLY A 128 -13.21 0.06 3.66
N GLU A 129 -12.02 0.01 3.08
CA GLU A 129 -10.96 -0.93 3.46
C GLU A 129 -9.82 -0.27 4.30
N ILE A 130 -9.66 1.04 4.26
CA ILE A 130 -8.51 1.77 4.86
C ILE A 130 -8.29 1.40 6.33
N MET A 131 -9.36 1.26 7.10
CA MET A 131 -9.25 1.00 8.54
C MET A 131 -8.89 -0.45 8.85
N GLY A 132 -9.13 -1.36 7.92
CA GLY A 132 -8.94 -2.81 8.10
C GLY A 132 -7.64 -3.35 7.47
N ALA A 133 -6.92 -2.54 6.68
CA ALA A 133 -5.76 -3.01 5.93
C ALA A 133 -4.59 -2.02 5.99
N ASN A 134 -3.40 -2.45 5.56
CA ASN A 134 -2.25 -1.60 5.23
C ASN A 134 -1.75 -1.87 3.81
N VAL A 135 -2.31 -2.88 3.16
CA VAL A 135 -2.08 -3.22 1.75
C VAL A 135 -3.44 -3.48 1.11
N LEU A 136 -3.70 -2.88 -0.03
CA LEU A 136 -4.91 -3.12 -0.83
C LEU A 136 -4.53 -3.65 -2.21
N ILE A 137 -5.15 -4.75 -2.59
CA ILE A 137 -5.16 -5.21 -3.98
C ILE A 137 -6.31 -4.50 -4.69
N LEU A 138 -6.00 -3.73 -5.71
CA LEU A 138 -6.98 -3.07 -6.57
C LEU A 138 -7.23 -3.95 -7.79
N GLU A 139 -8.42 -4.53 -7.92
CA GLU A 139 -8.74 -5.49 -8.99
C GLU A 139 -8.46 -4.93 -10.38
N ASN A 140 -7.73 -5.71 -11.21
CA ASN A 140 -7.33 -5.36 -12.58
C ASN A 140 -6.62 -4.00 -12.71
N HIS A 141 -5.96 -3.53 -11.63
CA HIS A 141 -5.36 -2.21 -11.59
C HIS A 141 -3.93 -2.25 -11.05
N GLY A 142 -3.73 -2.83 -9.88
CA GLY A 142 -2.43 -2.89 -9.20
C GLY A 142 -2.59 -2.98 -7.70
N VAL A 143 -1.69 -2.32 -6.96
CA VAL A 143 -1.64 -2.40 -5.50
C VAL A 143 -1.49 -1.02 -4.87
N LEU A 144 -2.02 -0.86 -3.67
CA LEU A 144 -1.91 0.34 -2.86
C LEU A 144 -1.38 -0.06 -1.48
N VAL A 145 -0.27 0.55 -1.09
CA VAL A 145 0.43 0.25 0.17
C VAL A 145 0.61 1.55 0.96
N TYR A 146 0.34 1.52 2.25
CA TYR A 146 0.50 2.69 3.10
C TYR A 146 1.03 2.31 4.48
N ASP A 147 1.94 3.14 4.99
CA ASP A 147 2.63 2.87 6.24
C ASP A 147 3.12 4.14 6.94
N THR A 148 3.69 3.97 8.13
CA THR A 148 4.16 5.05 9.01
C THR A 148 5.40 5.79 8.49
N SER A 149 6.09 5.26 7.48
CA SER A 149 7.19 5.92 6.78
C SER A 149 7.31 5.43 5.33
N ILE A 150 8.03 6.19 4.51
CA ILE A 150 8.29 5.81 3.12
C ILE A 150 9.15 4.52 3.02
N GLN A 151 10.03 4.29 4.00
CA GLN A 151 10.83 3.07 4.09
C GLN A 151 9.94 1.87 4.36
N GLU A 152 9.04 1.96 5.35
CA GLU A 152 8.10 0.89 5.70
C GLU A 152 7.15 0.60 4.52
N ALA A 153 6.56 1.62 3.91
CA ALA A 153 5.69 1.44 2.75
C ALA A 153 6.43 0.79 1.56
N ARG A 154 7.69 1.17 1.31
CA ARG A 154 8.51 0.55 0.26
C ARG A 154 8.83 -0.91 0.57
N MET A 155 9.14 -1.24 1.82
CA MET A 155 9.39 -2.62 2.24
C MET A 155 8.12 -3.46 2.15
N ALA A 156 6.97 -2.92 2.55
CA ALA A 156 5.69 -3.60 2.39
C ALA A 156 5.37 -3.90 0.92
N LEU A 157 5.60 -2.92 0.01
CA LEU A 157 5.42 -3.15 -1.43
C LEU A 157 6.37 -4.23 -1.97
N HIS A 158 7.65 -4.21 -1.56
CA HIS A 158 8.61 -5.22 -2.00
C HIS A 158 8.24 -6.61 -1.46
N THR A 159 7.88 -6.71 -0.19
CA THR A 159 7.43 -7.97 0.41
C THR A 159 6.17 -8.51 -0.28
N LEU A 160 5.23 -7.61 -0.64
CA LEU A 160 4.04 -7.98 -1.41
C LEU A 160 4.41 -8.60 -2.76
N GLU A 161 5.33 -7.98 -3.50
CA GLU A 161 5.77 -8.49 -4.81
C GLU A 161 6.46 -9.85 -4.68
N VAL A 162 7.34 -10.02 -3.66
CA VAL A 162 7.97 -11.33 -3.34
C VAL A 162 6.90 -12.36 -3.01
N MET A 163 5.93 -12.03 -2.17
CA MET A 163 4.82 -12.92 -1.80
C MET A 163 4.01 -13.33 -3.03
N CYS A 164 3.61 -12.38 -3.86
CA CYS A 164 2.86 -12.66 -5.09
C CYS A 164 3.66 -13.54 -6.04
N ARG A 165 4.98 -13.31 -6.17
CA ARG A 165 5.88 -14.18 -6.94
C ARG A 165 5.92 -15.59 -6.38
N MET A 166 6.06 -15.75 -5.06
CA MET A 166 6.04 -17.06 -4.41
C MET A 166 4.72 -17.79 -4.68
N MET A 167 3.58 -17.08 -4.61
CA MET A 167 2.27 -17.67 -4.91
C MET A 167 2.20 -18.21 -6.34
N VAL A 168 2.67 -17.44 -7.32
CA VAL A 168 2.64 -17.86 -8.73
C VAL A 168 3.60 -19.02 -8.97
N VAL A 169 4.85 -18.92 -8.48
CA VAL A 169 5.88 -19.94 -8.69
C VAL A 169 5.52 -21.25 -8.01
N SER A 170 5.05 -21.22 -6.76
CA SER A 170 4.65 -22.45 -6.04
C SER A 170 3.51 -23.17 -6.75
N ARG A 171 2.47 -22.44 -7.17
CA ARG A 171 1.35 -23.02 -7.91
C ARG A 171 1.80 -23.65 -9.23
N SER A 172 2.67 -22.93 -9.97
CA SER A 172 3.21 -23.45 -11.25
C SER A 172 4.09 -24.69 -11.07
N ALA A 173 4.78 -24.80 -9.95
CA ALA A 173 5.63 -25.94 -9.61
C ALA A 173 4.90 -27.07 -8.87
N GLY A 174 3.61 -26.89 -8.56
CA GLY A 174 2.84 -27.87 -7.77
C GLY A 174 3.32 -28.00 -6.31
N LEU A 175 3.95 -26.94 -5.77
CA LEU A 175 4.41 -26.90 -4.39
C LEU A 175 3.29 -26.42 -3.47
N GLU A 176 3.04 -27.13 -2.40
CA GLU A 176 2.16 -26.70 -1.32
C GLU A 176 2.95 -25.92 -0.29
N ILE A 177 2.56 -24.65 -0.08
CA ILE A 177 3.17 -23.82 0.95
C ILE A 177 2.39 -23.96 2.25
N GLN A 178 3.12 -24.31 3.32
CA GLN A 178 2.57 -24.37 4.67
C GLN A 178 2.79 -23.01 5.35
N GLY A 179 1.69 -22.33 5.68
CA GLY A 179 1.74 -21.12 6.49
C GLY A 179 1.98 -21.43 7.97
N LEU A 180 2.47 -20.44 8.69
CA LEU A 180 2.62 -20.51 10.14
C LEU A 180 1.24 -20.45 10.83
N PRO A 181 1.06 -21.10 11.99
CA PRO A 181 -0.16 -20.99 12.77
C PRO A 181 -0.45 -19.55 13.20
N GLU A 182 -1.73 -19.17 13.30
CA GLU A 182 -2.14 -17.83 13.74
C GLU A 182 -1.58 -17.44 15.12
N GLU A 183 -1.44 -18.40 16.02
CA GLU A 183 -0.83 -18.20 17.34
C GLU A 183 0.61 -17.72 17.22
N THR A 184 1.39 -18.35 16.31
CA THR A 184 2.77 -17.96 16.03
C THR A 184 2.84 -16.55 15.44
N VAL A 185 1.91 -16.19 14.55
CA VAL A 185 1.84 -14.83 13.97
C VAL A 185 1.53 -13.80 15.06
N ARG A 186 0.56 -14.08 15.93
CA ARG A 186 0.21 -13.18 17.04
C ARG A 186 1.37 -13.00 18.01
N ASP A 187 2.04 -14.10 18.36
CA ASP A 187 3.21 -14.04 19.26
C ASP A 187 4.34 -13.23 18.64
N PHE A 188 4.63 -13.45 17.36
CA PHE A 188 5.64 -12.69 16.61
C PHE A 188 5.33 -11.17 16.63
N LEU A 189 4.14 -10.77 16.26
CA LEU A 189 3.75 -9.35 16.21
C LEU A 189 3.67 -8.68 17.60
N SER A 190 3.46 -9.46 18.65
CA SER A 190 3.31 -8.94 20.03
C SER A 190 4.59 -8.96 20.85
N ASN A 191 5.43 -9.99 20.69
CA ASN A 191 6.49 -10.33 21.65
C ASN A 191 7.91 -10.36 21.05
N SER A 192 8.05 -10.41 19.70
CA SER A 192 9.37 -10.55 19.08
C SER A 192 10.22 -9.27 19.05
N GLY A 193 9.67 -8.12 19.41
CA GLY A 193 10.32 -6.81 19.24
C GLY A 193 10.09 -6.18 17.86
N TYR A 194 9.60 -6.92 16.89
CA TYR A 194 9.17 -6.42 15.58
C TYR A 194 7.71 -5.99 15.65
N ARG A 195 7.44 -4.83 16.28
CA ARG A 195 6.08 -4.30 16.39
C ARG A 195 5.84 -3.25 15.32
N PRO A 196 4.87 -3.48 14.41
CA PRO A 196 4.42 -2.44 13.50
C PRO A 196 3.90 -1.22 14.28
N LEU A 197 4.18 -0.01 13.78
CA LEU A 197 3.67 1.22 14.37
C LEU A 197 2.27 1.58 13.86
N ARG A 198 1.71 0.76 12.99
CA ARG A 198 0.34 0.86 12.50
C ARG A 198 -0.65 0.67 13.64
N ARG A 199 -1.77 1.37 13.58
CA ARG A 199 -2.84 1.29 14.58
C ARG A 199 -4.09 0.66 13.97
N TRP A 200 -4.66 -0.31 14.66
CA TRP A 200 -5.89 -0.96 14.22
C TRP A 200 -7.06 -0.57 15.12
N PRO A 201 -8.31 -0.48 14.59
CA PRO A 201 -9.49 -0.19 15.40
C PRO A 201 -9.68 -1.16 16.56
N ASP A 202 -9.34 -2.44 16.34
CA ASP A 202 -9.49 -3.54 17.30
C ASP A 202 -8.55 -3.38 18.51
N ASP A 203 -7.39 -2.71 18.34
CA ASP A 203 -6.39 -2.52 19.41
C ASP A 203 -6.93 -1.64 20.55
N ARG A 204 -7.99 -0.89 20.31
CA ARG A 204 -8.63 -0.03 21.33
C ARG A 204 -9.51 -0.80 22.31
N CYS A 205 -9.84 -2.07 22.03
CA CYS A 205 -10.72 -2.90 22.88
C CYS A 205 -9.94 -3.71 23.93
N GLY A 206 -8.61 -3.75 23.87
CA GLY A 206 -7.75 -4.59 24.73
C GLY A 206 -7.06 -3.90 25.91
N SER A 207 -7.27 -2.59 26.12
CA SER A 207 -6.69 -1.83 27.25
C SER A 207 -7.77 -1.48 28.26
N ARG A 208 -8.19 -2.47 29.06
CA ARG A 208 -8.81 -2.29 30.39
C ARG A 208 -8.22 -3.29 31.36
#